data_78efc73d4d576ee8a59d1ef314debfd2
#
_entry.id   78efc73d4d576ee8a59d1ef314debfd2
#
_cell.length_a   1.000
_cell.length_b   1.000
_cell.length_c   1.000
_cell.angle_alpha   90.00
_cell.angle_beta   90.00
_cell.angle_gamma   90.00
#
_symmetry.space_group_name_H-M   'P 1'
#
loop_
_entity.id
_entity.type
_entity.pdbx_description
1 polymer ?
#
loop_
_entity_poly.entity_id
_entity_poly.type
_entity_poly.pdbx_seq_one_letter_code
_entity_poly.pdbx_strand_id
1 'polypeptide(L)'
;MKKCICILLSMILLLSMTACSENIAGEATVIATAVPAETTAVTVPYQDGVYTVSTVDELIAAIGPDREIQLEPGTYDLSEASTYAGETGNEWCYWEEVYDGYELVIQFANNLTITGAGKGVTILSAAPRYAQVLRLNSCRNVSMTAFTAGHTKEPGSCVGGVICLEYDRGVSIRDVGLYGCGVTGVSADNCTDLTVANSDIYECSYNGIQVMNSTGVNVVNCKLYDLGKNQEWEASEVFNLVSSSDIAVSDCEIYGNQSQCLVRSSGVDQVTLKNNVFRDNWVKSCAFGTFGNFVTLDGNTFEDCLIPQWFENGCGAVDPEGNTITEDMMNGLIPAETIPDGPKTTVTVTNADEFLAAIAPNTEIVIDAETIDFSTAKDYGGGPKQYYRWEDNYDGPALVIAGADNLTIRSKDGKTKNHTISAVPRYANVLTFINCDNLVLSGFTAGHTKEPGVCMGGVLYFQNCEFVSADNCGLFGCGILGVEAQGCTGITLRKCDIYECSNGGVSMSDTTGITIEKCTFRDLGGNNLMLYGCSDVTVDGEYINGQNYNGR
;
A
#
# COMPACT_ATOMS: atom_id res chain seq x y z
N MET A 1 -25.26 10.47 -6.01
CA MET A 1 -25.50 9.37 -6.94
C MET A 1 -24.23 9.03 -7.70
N LYS A 2 -23.09 8.79 -7.00
CA LYS A 2 -21.80 8.35 -7.57
C LYS A 2 -21.06 7.33 -6.67
N LYS A 3 -21.76 6.70 -5.72
CA LYS A 3 -21.16 5.77 -4.75
C LYS A 3 -21.55 4.28 -4.95
N CYS A 4 -22.09 3.88 -6.10
CA CYS A 4 -22.51 2.49 -6.34
C CYS A 4 -21.78 1.79 -7.51
N ILE A 5 -20.65 2.33 -8.00
CA ILE A 5 -19.96 1.74 -9.17
C ILE A 5 -18.71 0.92 -8.79
N CYS A 6 -18.12 1.14 -7.63
CA CYS A 6 -16.85 0.46 -7.27
C CYS A 6 -16.98 -0.96 -6.66
N ILE A 7 -18.19 -1.42 -6.30
CA ILE A 7 -18.38 -2.79 -5.76
C ILE A 7 -18.76 -3.81 -6.86
N LEU A 8 -18.95 -3.37 -8.10
CA LEU A 8 -19.38 -4.24 -9.21
C LEU A 8 -18.25 -4.71 -10.15
N LEU A 9 -17.02 -4.26 -9.98
CA LEU A 9 -15.90 -4.68 -10.84
C LEU A 9 -15.20 -5.98 -10.40
N SER A 10 -15.45 -6.47 -9.21
CA SER A 10 -14.87 -7.75 -8.74
C SER A 10 -15.82 -8.96 -8.92
N MET A 11 -16.99 -8.78 -9.56
CA MET A 11 -17.99 -9.84 -9.75
C MET A 11 -18.47 -10.04 -11.20
N ILE A 12 -17.85 -9.46 -12.21
CA ILE A 12 -18.29 -9.55 -13.62
C ILE A 12 -17.34 -10.36 -14.51
N LEU A 13 -16.53 -11.23 -13.95
CA LEU A 13 -15.69 -12.16 -14.76
C LEU A 13 -16.21 -13.61 -14.77
N LEU A 14 -17.46 -13.83 -14.48
CA LEU A 14 -18.07 -15.18 -14.56
C LEU A 14 -19.52 -15.11 -15.05
N LEU A 15 -19.74 -14.74 -16.31
CA LEU A 15 -20.98 -15.12 -17.05
C LEU A 15 -21.04 -14.36 -18.39
N SER A 16 -20.51 -14.95 -19.46
CA SER A 16 -21.10 -14.77 -20.80
C SER A 16 -20.59 -15.82 -21.78
N MET A 17 -21.19 -16.99 -21.76
CA MET A 17 -21.31 -17.84 -22.95
C MET A 17 -22.75 -18.25 -23.06
N THR A 18 -23.54 -17.56 -23.86
CA THR A 18 -24.68 -18.13 -24.60
C THR A 18 -24.98 -17.24 -25.80
N ALA A 19 -24.80 -17.83 -26.94
CA ALA A 19 -25.14 -17.28 -28.24
C ALA A 19 -26.65 -17.13 -28.42
N CYS A 20 -27.06 -16.07 -29.12
CA CYS A 20 -28.30 -16.09 -29.90
C CYS A 20 -28.09 -15.30 -31.19
N SER A 21 -28.24 -16.03 -32.29
CA SER A 21 -28.29 -15.52 -33.65
C SER A 21 -29.67 -14.91 -33.92
N GLU A 22 -29.72 -13.69 -34.44
CA GLU A 22 -30.88 -13.25 -35.23
C GLU A 22 -30.43 -12.45 -36.46
N ASN A 23 -30.87 -12.93 -37.61
CA ASN A 23 -30.71 -12.32 -38.93
C ASN A 23 -31.56 -11.05 -39.07
N ILE A 24 -30.96 -9.95 -39.48
CA ILE A 24 -31.69 -8.85 -40.13
C ILE A 24 -30.95 -8.48 -41.41
N ALA A 25 -31.66 -8.67 -42.52
CA ALA A 25 -31.24 -8.24 -43.84
C ALA A 25 -31.43 -6.72 -44.00
N GLY A 26 -30.43 -6.02 -44.48
CA GLY A 26 -30.49 -4.59 -44.81
C GLY A 26 -29.39 -4.22 -45.79
N GLU A 27 -29.76 -3.70 -46.89
CA GLU A 27 -29.15 -3.21 -48.12
C GLU A 27 -27.62 -2.89 -48.09
N ALA A 28 -26.92 -3.52 -49.05
CA ALA A 28 -25.51 -3.27 -49.35
C ALA A 28 -25.34 -1.93 -50.10
N THR A 29 -24.73 -0.96 -49.45
CA THR A 29 -24.12 0.19 -50.11
C THR A 29 -22.69 -0.19 -50.47
N VAL A 30 -22.39 -0.29 -51.75
CA VAL A 30 -21.01 -0.53 -52.27
C VAL A 30 -20.18 0.73 -52.03
N ILE A 31 -19.34 0.69 -50.99
CA ILE A 31 -18.27 1.66 -50.80
C ILE A 31 -17.08 1.11 -51.57
N ALA A 32 -16.55 1.92 -52.48
CA ALA A 32 -15.36 1.58 -53.25
C ALA A 32 -14.19 1.19 -52.32
N THR A 33 -13.73 -0.05 -52.46
CA THR A 33 -12.52 -0.54 -51.80
C THR A 33 -11.34 0.29 -52.23
N ALA A 34 -10.80 1.11 -51.29
CA ALA A 34 -9.45 1.60 -51.44
C ALA A 34 -8.52 0.38 -51.48
N VAL A 35 -7.68 0.31 -52.51
CA VAL A 35 -6.61 -0.68 -52.59
C VAL A 35 -5.76 -0.54 -51.34
N PRO A 36 -5.51 -1.62 -50.57
CA PRO A 36 -4.61 -1.55 -49.42
C PRO A 36 -3.25 -1.07 -49.94
N ALA A 37 -2.69 -0.04 -49.32
CA ALA A 37 -1.30 0.30 -49.52
C ALA A 37 -0.48 -0.96 -49.26
N GLU A 38 0.41 -1.34 -50.18
CA GLU A 38 1.37 -2.44 -49.98
C GLU A 38 2.14 -2.12 -48.69
N THR A 39 1.86 -2.81 -47.63
CA THR A 39 2.68 -2.81 -46.42
C THR A 39 4.00 -3.42 -46.82
N THR A 40 5.02 -2.59 -46.95
CA THR A 40 6.41 -3.06 -47.14
C THR A 40 6.76 -3.91 -45.93
N ALA A 41 7.01 -5.19 -46.13
CA ALA A 41 7.42 -6.11 -45.10
C ALA A 41 8.65 -5.55 -44.36
N VAL A 42 8.58 -5.39 -43.04
CA VAL A 42 9.72 -4.96 -42.22
C VAL A 42 10.78 -6.06 -42.28
N THR A 43 11.98 -5.71 -42.71
CA THR A 43 13.11 -6.66 -42.77
C THR A 43 13.95 -6.51 -41.51
N VAL A 44 13.98 -7.54 -40.69
CA VAL A 44 14.79 -7.57 -39.46
C VAL A 44 16.15 -8.22 -39.78
N PRO A 45 17.27 -7.58 -39.40
CA PRO A 45 18.60 -8.19 -39.51
C PRO A 45 18.65 -9.52 -38.73
N TYR A 46 19.08 -10.58 -39.40
CA TYR A 46 19.22 -11.92 -38.83
C TYR A 46 20.58 -12.52 -39.18
N GLN A 47 21.35 -12.84 -38.16
CA GLN A 47 22.65 -13.46 -38.28
C GLN A 47 22.90 -14.46 -37.16
N ASP A 48 23.41 -15.63 -37.49
CA ASP A 48 23.84 -16.67 -36.54
C ASP A 48 22.75 -17.09 -35.53
N GLY A 49 21.46 -17.04 -35.92
CA GLY A 49 20.33 -17.39 -35.05
C GLY A 49 19.69 -16.21 -34.31
N VAL A 50 20.29 -15.01 -34.41
CA VAL A 50 19.86 -13.82 -33.65
C VAL A 50 19.22 -12.78 -34.58
N TYR A 51 18.08 -12.25 -34.17
CA TYR A 51 17.44 -11.07 -34.77
C TYR A 51 17.92 -9.82 -34.01
N THR A 52 18.65 -8.94 -34.69
CA THR A 52 19.08 -7.66 -34.11
C THR A 52 18.07 -6.58 -34.49
N VAL A 53 17.47 -5.92 -33.51
CA VAL A 53 16.41 -4.93 -33.71
C VAL A 53 16.82 -3.58 -33.15
N SER A 54 16.50 -2.52 -33.88
CA SER A 54 16.77 -1.12 -33.53
C SER A 54 15.52 -0.24 -33.49
N THR A 55 14.40 -0.77 -33.93
CA THR A 55 13.10 -0.08 -33.94
C THR A 55 11.99 -0.95 -33.37
N VAL A 56 10.88 -0.31 -32.97
CA VAL A 56 9.71 -1.02 -32.46
C VAL A 56 9.05 -1.90 -33.54
N ASP A 57 9.06 -1.46 -34.77
CA ASP A 57 8.51 -2.24 -35.90
C ASP A 57 9.32 -3.51 -36.15
N GLU A 58 10.65 -3.41 -36.07
CA GLU A 58 11.54 -4.57 -36.17
C GLU A 58 11.32 -5.54 -35.00
N LEU A 59 11.10 -5.02 -33.77
CA LEU A 59 10.77 -5.85 -32.62
C LEU A 59 9.47 -6.64 -32.85
N ILE A 60 8.41 -5.97 -33.28
CA ILE A 60 7.12 -6.61 -33.57
C ILE A 60 7.28 -7.67 -34.67
N ALA A 61 8.00 -7.38 -35.72
CA ALA A 61 8.26 -8.33 -36.83
C ALA A 61 9.12 -9.52 -36.39
N ALA A 62 10.03 -9.33 -35.42
CA ALA A 62 10.90 -10.38 -34.90
C ALA A 62 10.23 -11.33 -33.90
N ILE A 63 9.12 -10.96 -33.26
CA ILE A 63 8.43 -11.82 -32.28
C ILE A 63 8.00 -13.15 -32.93
N GLY A 64 8.25 -14.27 -32.26
CA GLY A 64 7.81 -15.58 -32.70
C GLY A 64 8.48 -16.73 -31.95
N PRO A 65 8.08 -17.97 -32.19
CA PRO A 65 8.68 -19.12 -31.54
C PRO A 65 10.11 -19.40 -32.06
N ASP A 66 10.91 -20.03 -31.18
CA ASP A 66 12.29 -20.43 -31.47
C ASP A 66 13.17 -19.25 -31.97
N ARG A 67 13.00 -18.06 -31.36
CA ARG A 67 13.72 -16.84 -31.74
C ARG A 67 14.53 -16.25 -30.60
N GLU A 68 15.70 -15.75 -30.96
CA GLU A 68 16.53 -14.91 -30.11
C GLU A 68 16.55 -13.49 -30.70
N ILE A 69 16.06 -12.52 -29.92
CA ILE A 69 15.95 -11.11 -30.29
C ILE A 69 16.92 -10.30 -29.42
N GLN A 70 17.85 -9.62 -30.08
CA GLN A 70 18.77 -8.68 -29.46
C GLN A 70 18.31 -7.26 -29.75
N LEU A 71 17.92 -6.53 -28.70
CA LEU A 71 17.55 -5.11 -28.79
C LEU A 71 18.81 -4.24 -28.69
N GLU A 72 19.02 -3.38 -29.65
CA GLU A 72 20.09 -2.37 -29.60
C GLU A 72 19.79 -1.31 -28.52
N PRO A 73 20.80 -0.53 -28.09
CA PRO A 73 20.59 0.62 -27.22
C PRO A 73 19.56 1.60 -27.80
N GLY A 74 18.53 1.96 -26.99
CA GLY A 74 17.49 2.89 -27.43
C GLY A 74 16.18 2.75 -26.70
N THR A 75 15.22 3.57 -27.08
CA THR A 75 13.85 3.53 -26.55
C THR A 75 12.91 2.95 -27.61
N TYR A 76 12.16 1.96 -27.20
CA TYR A 76 11.15 1.26 -28.00
C TYR A 76 9.77 1.61 -27.41
N ASP A 77 9.20 2.75 -27.82
CA ASP A 77 7.83 3.09 -27.47
C ASP A 77 6.86 2.29 -28.33
N LEU A 78 6.20 1.32 -27.73
CA LEU A 78 5.27 0.43 -28.43
C LEU A 78 4.10 1.20 -29.06
N SER A 79 3.76 2.37 -28.53
CA SER A 79 2.69 3.21 -29.06
C SER A 79 3.09 3.97 -30.33
N GLU A 80 4.39 3.98 -30.69
CA GLU A 80 4.92 4.59 -31.92
C GLU A 80 5.09 3.59 -33.06
N ALA A 81 4.70 2.32 -32.85
CA ALA A 81 4.76 1.31 -33.91
C ALA A 81 3.89 1.70 -35.12
N SER A 82 4.39 1.48 -36.32
CA SER A 82 3.64 1.77 -37.55
C SER A 82 2.34 0.95 -37.67
N THR A 83 2.27 -0.18 -36.97
CA THR A 83 1.10 -1.08 -36.89
C THR A 83 0.21 -0.80 -35.69
N TYR A 84 0.53 0.22 -34.88
CA TYR A 84 -0.25 0.53 -33.66
C TYR A 84 -1.75 0.71 -33.97
N ALA A 85 -2.60 0.09 -33.19
CA ALA A 85 -4.05 0.06 -33.39
C ALA A 85 -4.54 -0.63 -34.67
N GLY A 86 -3.66 -1.35 -35.37
CA GLY A 86 -3.96 -2.08 -36.61
C GLY A 86 -3.54 -3.55 -36.54
N GLU A 87 -3.40 -4.17 -37.68
CA GLU A 87 -2.85 -5.52 -37.78
C GLU A 87 -1.33 -5.48 -37.69
N THR A 88 -0.73 -6.28 -36.79
CA THR A 88 0.73 -6.38 -36.68
C THR A 88 1.37 -7.02 -37.89
N GLY A 89 0.64 -7.76 -38.70
CA GLY A 89 1.16 -8.61 -39.75
C GLY A 89 1.95 -9.83 -39.25
N ASN A 90 1.94 -10.06 -37.94
CA ASN A 90 2.64 -11.14 -37.27
C ASN A 90 1.63 -11.97 -36.45
N GLU A 91 1.51 -13.27 -36.75
CA GLU A 91 0.55 -14.16 -36.10
C GLU A 91 0.83 -14.42 -34.59
N TRP A 92 2.04 -14.09 -34.12
CA TRP A 92 2.49 -14.32 -32.75
C TRP A 92 2.27 -13.12 -31.83
N CYS A 93 1.77 -12.00 -32.37
CA CYS A 93 1.41 -10.84 -31.57
C CYS A 93 0.32 -10.02 -32.23
N TYR A 94 -0.45 -9.32 -31.41
CA TYR A 94 -1.53 -8.45 -31.86
C TYR A 94 -1.72 -7.27 -30.91
N TRP A 95 -2.43 -6.24 -31.36
CA TRP A 95 -2.85 -5.12 -30.56
C TRP A 95 -4.23 -5.39 -29.96
N GLU A 96 -4.33 -5.32 -28.62
CA GLU A 96 -5.59 -5.38 -27.90
C GLU A 96 -6.01 -3.97 -27.46
N GLU A 97 -7.28 -3.62 -27.70
CA GLU A 97 -7.82 -2.31 -27.31
C GLU A 97 -8.00 -2.23 -25.80
N VAL A 98 -7.49 -1.17 -25.19
CA VAL A 98 -7.71 -0.81 -23.79
C VAL A 98 -8.40 0.55 -23.72
N TYR A 99 -8.79 0.99 -22.54
CA TYR A 99 -9.61 2.21 -22.39
C TYR A 99 -9.03 3.47 -23.05
N ASP A 100 -7.72 3.62 -23.10
CA ASP A 100 -7.04 4.83 -23.60
C ASP A 100 -6.02 4.55 -24.71
N GLY A 101 -6.10 3.39 -25.36
CA GLY A 101 -5.21 3.01 -26.45
C GLY A 101 -5.17 1.52 -26.71
N TYR A 102 -3.99 1.00 -27.01
CA TYR A 102 -3.78 -0.41 -27.31
C TYR A 102 -2.56 -0.94 -26.56
N GLU A 103 -2.57 -2.23 -26.22
CA GLU A 103 -1.42 -2.96 -25.69
C GLU A 103 -0.97 -4.06 -26.64
N LEU A 104 0.33 -4.36 -26.63
CA LEU A 104 0.90 -5.44 -27.41
C LEU A 104 0.79 -6.76 -26.64
N VAL A 105 0.03 -7.69 -27.19
CA VAL A 105 -0.09 -9.06 -26.68
C VAL A 105 0.79 -9.99 -27.52
N ILE A 106 1.72 -10.67 -26.86
CA ILE A 106 2.55 -11.73 -27.45
C ILE A 106 1.90 -13.07 -27.10
N GLN A 107 1.54 -13.87 -28.09
CA GLN A 107 0.84 -15.14 -27.87
C GLN A 107 1.56 -16.32 -28.50
N PHE A 108 1.54 -17.46 -27.81
CA PHE A 108 2.08 -18.75 -28.26
C PHE A 108 3.54 -18.72 -28.76
N ALA A 109 4.31 -17.69 -28.46
CA ALA A 109 5.70 -17.53 -28.82
C ALA A 109 6.59 -18.39 -27.91
N ASN A 110 6.73 -19.67 -28.22
CA ASN A 110 7.50 -20.61 -27.42
C ASN A 110 9.01 -20.48 -27.73
N ASN A 111 9.87 -20.71 -26.71
CA ASN A 111 11.33 -20.60 -26.82
C ASN A 111 11.77 -19.22 -27.35
N LEU A 112 11.13 -18.16 -26.86
CA LEU A 112 11.45 -16.79 -27.23
C LEU A 112 12.44 -16.19 -26.22
N THR A 113 13.52 -15.62 -26.72
CA THR A 113 14.46 -14.83 -25.92
C THR A 113 14.47 -13.38 -26.39
N ILE A 114 14.31 -12.44 -25.47
CA ILE A 114 14.42 -10.99 -25.71
C ILE A 114 15.51 -10.45 -24.78
N THR A 115 16.58 -9.93 -25.38
CA THR A 115 17.73 -9.41 -24.65
C THR A 115 17.98 -7.95 -25.03
N GLY A 116 18.00 -7.05 -24.05
CA GLY A 116 18.40 -5.66 -24.24
C GLY A 116 19.91 -5.45 -24.09
N ALA A 117 20.37 -4.24 -24.26
CA ALA A 117 21.77 -3.85 -24.06
C ALA A 117 22.11 -3.51 -22.59
N GLY A 118 21.11 -3.52 -21.69
CA GLY A 118 21.27 -3.26 -20.27
C GLY A 118 20.15 -2.41 -19.68
N LYS A 119 19.98 -2.48 -18.35
CA LYS A 119 19.06 -1.60 -17.60
C LYS A 119 19.42 -0.13 -17.84
N GLY A 120 18.43 0.70 -18.19
CA GLY A 120 18.62 2.12 -18.51
C GLY A 120 19.29 2.40 -19.85
N VAL A 121 19.67 1.36 -20.60
CA VAL A 121 20.30 1.47 -21.92
C VAL A 121 19.28 1.11 -23.02
N THR A 122 18.56 0.02 -22.84
CA THR A 122 17.41 -0.35 -23.67
C THR A 122 16.14 -0.13 -22.85
N ILE A 123 15.17 0.63 -23.38
CA ILE A 123 13.94 0.98 -22.69
C ILE A 123 12.74 0.55 -23.55
N LEU A 124 11.90 -0.30 -23.03
CA LEU A 124 10.61 -0.65 -23.60
C LEU A 124 9.52 0.19 -22.90
N SER A 125 8.67 0.86 -23.66
CA SER A 125 7.64 1.72 -23.07
C SER A 125 6.31 1.67 -23.80
N ALA A 126 5.24 2.06 -23.09
CA ALA A 126 3.89 2.23 -23.63
C ALA A 126 3.30 3.55 -23.15
N ALA A 127 2.57 4.24 -24.01
CA ALA A 127 1.92 5.52 -23.68
C ALA A 127 0.53 5.38 -23.03
N PRO A 128 -0.33 4.39 -23.38
CA PRO A 128 -1.62 4.22 -22.74
C PRO A 128 -1.48 3.84 -21.27
N ARG A 129 -2.27 4.46 -20.40
CA ARG A 129 -2.22 4.21 -18.95
C ARG A 129 -2.89 2.91 -18.52
N TYR A 130 -3.79 2.39 -19.36
CA TYR A 130 -4.52 1.14 -19.11
C TYR A 130 -3.85 -0.08 -19.75
N ALA A 131 -2.84 0.13 -20.61
CA ALA A 131 -2.08 -0.93 -21.24
C ALA A 131 -1.04 -1.55 -20.30
N GLN A 132 -0.82 -2.85 -20.45
CA GLN A 132 0.42 -3.47 -20.00
C GLN A 132 1.56 -3.03 -20.94
N VAL A 133 2.77 -2.84 -20.41
CA VAL A 133 3.91 -2.54 -21.32
C VAL A 133 4.23 -3.77 -22.15
N LEU A 134 4.30 -4.95 -21.52
CA LEU A 134 4.45 -6.23 -22.22
C LEU A 134 3.41 -7.22 -21.65
N ARG A 135 2.61 -7.83 -22.51
CA ARG A 135 1.70 -8.91 -22.12
C ARG A 135 2.02 -10.17 -22.89
N LEU A 136 2.25 -11.27 -22.17
CA LEU A 136 2.43 -12.60 -22.73
C LEU A 136 1.19 -13.43 -22.47
N ASN A 137 0.80 -14.25 -23.41
CA ASN A 137 -0.35 -15.15 -23.27
C ASN A 137 -0.03 -16.52 -23.87
N SER A 138 -0.13 -17.56 -23.07
CA SER A 138 0.05 -18.96 -23.50
C SER A 138 1.43 -19.25 -24.14
N CYS A 139 2.46 -18.54 -23.71
CA CYS A 139 3.85 -18.73 -24.15
C CYS A 139 4.57 -19.77 -23.28
N ARG A 140 5.65 -20.35 -23.80
CA ARG A 140 6.48 -21.31 -23.07
C ARG A 140 7.95 -21.06 -23.27
N ASN A 141 8.74 -21.23 -22.20
CA ASN A 141 10.20 -21.04 -22.21
C ASN A 141 10.58 -19.65 -22.76
N VAL A 142 10.03 -18.59 -22.16
CA VAL A 142 10.35 -17.21 -22.54
C VAL A 142 11.42 -16.65 -21.60
N SER A 143 12.44 -16.05 -22.17
CA SER A 143 13.49 -15.33 -21.44
C SER A 143 13.50 -13.86 -21.79
N MET A 144 13.41 -12.98 -20.80
CA MET A 144 13.48 -11.52 -20.93
C MET A 144 14.61 -11.01 -20.05
N THR A 145 15.59 -10.29 -20.65
CA THR A 145 16.75 -9.86 -19.89
C THR A 145 17.35 -8.54 -20.36
N ALA A 146 18.02 -7.83 -19.45
CA ALA A 146 18.91 -6.70 -19.71
C ALA A 146 18.22 -5.48 -20.37
N PHE A 147 17.03 -5.10 -19.93
CA PHE A 147 16.33 -3.89 -20.36
C PHE A 147 15.58 -3.21 -19.19
N THR A 148 15.07 -2.03 -19.43
CA THR A 148 14.11 -1.35 -18.56
C THR A 148 12.76 -1.29 -19.25
N ALA A 149 11.67 -1.51 -18.50
CA ALA A 149 10.32 -1.37 -19.04
C ALA A 149 9.43 -0.53 -18.11
N GLY A 150 8.58 0.30 -18.70
CA GLY A 150 7.65 1.16 -17.93
C GLY A 150 6.81 2.07 -18.82
N HIS A 151 5.88 2.81 -18.23
CA HIS A 151 5.04 3.74 -18.97
C HIS A 151 5.75 5.08 -19.22
N THR A 152 5.34 5.78 -20.28
CA THR A 152 5.88 7.10 -20.61
C THR A 152 5.24 8.23 -19.78
N LYS A 153 4.16 7.94 -19.07
CA LYS A 153 3.44 8.92 -18.22
C LYS A 153 4.03 8.99 -16.82
N GLU A 154 3.68 10.04 -16.09
CA GLU A 154 4.13 10.21 -14.71
C GLU A 154 3.59 9.09 -13.79
N PRO A 155 4.40 8.64 -12.81
CA PRO A 155 4.00 7.60 -11.86
C PRO A 155 2.70 7.90 -11.10
N GLY A 156 1.96 6.84 -10.75
CA GLY A 156 0.73 6.93 -9.96
C GLY A 156 -0.56 7.18 -10.74
N SER A 157 -0.48 7.39 -12.04
CA SER A 157 -1.65 7.72 -12.88
C SER A 157 -2.10 6.59 -13.80
N CYS A 158 -1.43 5.45 -13.79
CA CYS A 158 -1.70 4.34 -14.71
C CYS A 158 -2.41 3.19 -14.01
N VAL A 159 -3.24 2.46 -14.76
CA VAL A 159 -3.98 1.28 -14.31
C VAL A 159 -3.38 -0.01 -14.89
N GLY A 160 -2.75 0.04 -16.07
CA GLY A 160 -1.98 -1.07 -16.63
C GLY A 160 -0.68 -1.31 -15.85
N GLY A 161 -0.23 -2.56 -15.81
CA GLY A 161 1.04 -2.95 -15.20
C GLY A 161 2.21 -2.89 -16.17
N VAL A 162 3.36 -3.41 -15.77
CA VAL A 162 4.55 -3.43 -16.62
C VAL A 162 4.65 -4.75 -17.39
N ILE A 163 4.81 -5.88 -16.71
CA ILE A 163 4.82 -7.20 -17.35
C ILE A 163 3.62 -8.01 -16.86
N CYS A 164 2.79 -8.45 -17.78
CA CYS A 164 1.65 -9.31 -17.52
C CYS A 164 1.84 -10.67 -18.19
N LEU A 165 1.67 -11.74 -17.44
CA LEU A 165 1.82 -13.13 -17.86
C LEU A 165 0.51 -13.87 -17.64
N GLU A 166 -0.02 -14.53 -18.67
CA GLU A 166 -1.26 -15.29 -18.60
C GLU A 166 -1.10 -16.66 -19.27
N TYR A 167 -1.38 -17.71 -18.51
CA TYR A 167 -1.28 -19.10 -18.99
C TYR A 167 0.12 -19.49 -19.49
N ASP A 168 1.17 -18.78 -19.02
CA ASP A 168 2.54 -18.98 -19.46
C ASP A 168 3.27 -20.05 -18.66
N ARG A 169 4.32 -20.64 -19.23
CA ARG A 169 5.13 -21.67 -18.55
C ARG A 169 6.62 -21.48 -18.80
N GLY A 170 7.41 -21.55 -17.73
CA GLY A 170 8.86 -21.44 -17.83
C GLY A 170 9.31 -20.06 -18.26
N VAL A 171 8.76 -19.00 -17.63
CA VAL A 171 9.15 -17.62 -17.92
C VAL A 171 10.28 -17.19 -17.00
N SER A 172 11.32 -16.59 -17.58
CA SER A 172 12.47 -16.04 -16.86
C SER A 172 12.63 -14.56 -17.16
N ILE A 173 12.55 -13.72 -16.13
CA ILE A 173 12.74 -12.27 -16.17
C ILE A 173 14.00 -11.97 -15.35
N ARG A 174 15.08 -11.49 -15.99
CA ARG A 174 16.36 -11.30 -15.33
C ARG A 174 17.02 -9.97 -15.70
N ASP A 175 17.73 -9.39 -14.74
CA ASP A 175 18.52 -8.17 -14.97
C ASP A 175 17.70 -7.04 -15.63
N VAL A 176 16.42 -6.90 -15.27
CA VAL A 176 15.51 -5.86 -15.79
C VAL A 176 15.21 -4.80 -14.75
N GLY A 177 14.89 -3.59 -15.20
CA GLY A 177 14.29 -2.54 -14.39
C GLY A 177 12.82 -2.38 -14.79
N LEU A 178 11.91 -2.60 -13.86
CA LEU A 178 10.47 -2.47 -14.09
C LEU A 178 9.96 -1.29 -13.26
N TYR A 179 9.59 -0.22 -13.94
CA TYR A 179 9.08 0.97 -13.29
C TYR A 179 7.72 1.35 -13.84
N GLY A 180 6.96 2.01 -13.03
CA GLY A 180 5.80 2.45 -13.68
C GLY A 180 5.00 3.48 -12.96
N CYS A 181 4.28 4.23 -13.75
CA CYS A 181 3.02 4.76 -13.34
C CYS A 181 1.95 3.66 -13.28
N GLY A 182 2.30 2.39 -13.59
CA GLY A 182 1.42 1.24 -13.64
C GLY A 182 1.08 0.63 -12.29
N VAL A 183 0.02 -0.18 -12.28
CA VAL A 183 -0.50 -0.81 -11.07
C VAL A 183 0.47 -1.83 -10.50
N THR A 184 1.06 -2.67 -11.34
CA THR A 184 1.85 -3.82 -10.90
C THR A 184 3.11 -3.97 -11.74
N GLY A 185 4.24 -4.25 -11.09
CA GLY A 185 5.50 -4.49 -11.79
C GLY A 185 5.49 -5.80 -12.58
N VAL A 186 5.17 -6.91 -11.93
CA VAL A 186 4.96 -8.22 -12.58
C VAL A 186 3.64 -8.81 -12.12
N SER A 187 2.76 -9.15 -13.05
CA SER A 187 1.52 -9.88 -12.80
C SER A 187 1.60 -11.24 -13.50
N ALA A 188 1.26 -12.32 -12.78
CA ALA A 188 1.19 -13.68 -13.31
C ALA A 188 -0.13 -14.32 -12.93
N ASP A 189 -0.90 -14.78 -13.92
CA ASP A 189 -2.14 -15.51 -13.72
C ASP A 189 -2.14 -16.83 -14.51
N ASN A 190 -2.49 -17.93 -13.83
CA ASN A 190 -2.48 -19.28 -14.39
C ASN A 190 -1.11 -19.70 -14.97
N CYS A 191 -0.01 -19.25 -14.35
CA CYS A 191 1.36 -19.50 -14.81
C CYS A 191 2.04 -20.64 -14.04
N THR A 192 3.06 -21.24 -14.65
CA THR A 192 3.92 -22.22 -13.98
C THR A 192 5.39 -21.93 -14.26
N ASP A 193 6.26 -22.17 -13.26
CA ASP A 193 7.72 -22.03 -13.38
C ASP A 193 8.15 -20.60 -13.79
N LEU A 194 7.73 -19.59 -13.01
CA LEU A 194 8.16 -18.19 -13.17
C LEU A 194 9.41 -17.91 -12.33
N THR A 195 10.42 -17.31 -12.93
CA THR A 195 11.57 -16.77 -12.20
C THR A 195 11.73 -15.28 -12.48
N VAL A 196 11.78 -14.46 -11.43
CA VAL A 196 12.19 -13.05 -11.49
C VAL A 196 13.49 -12.92 -10.70
N ALA A 197 14.58 -12.51 -11.37
CA ALA A 197 15.88 -12.49 -10.70
C ALA A 197 16.74 -11.28 -11.07
N ASN A 198 17.59 -10.80 -10.14
CA ASN A 198 18.52 -9.69 -10.31
C ASN A 198 17.86 -8.40 -10.84
N SER A 199 16.60 -8.21 -10.55
CA SER A 199 15.78 -7.18 -11.19
C SER A 199 15.37 -6.12 -10.18
N ASP A 200 15.14 -4.90 -10.68
CA ASP A 200 14.67 -3.77 -9.90
C ASP A 200 13.19 -3.52 -10.26
N ILE A 201 12.30 -3.52 -9.26
CA ILE A 201 10.87 -3.23 -9.41
C ILE A 201 10.56 -2.02 -8.54
N TYR A 202 10.12 -0.92 -9.14
CA TYR A 202 10.02 0.33 -8.41
C TYR A 202 8.95 1.28 -8.97
N GLU A 203 8.49 2.19 -8.11
CA GLU A 203 7.50 3.22 -8.45
C GLU A 203 6.20 2.66 -9.04
N CYS A 204 5.85 1.40 -8.73
CA CYS A 204 4.55 0.84 -9.09
C CYS A 204 3.50 1.33 -8.09
N SER A 205 2.33 1.69 -8.59
CA SER A 205 1.32 2.35 -7.77
C SER A 205 0.53 1.39 -6.88
N TYR A 206 0.54 0.09 -7.14
CA TYR A 206 -0.31 -0.87 -6.42
C TYR A 206 0.46 -2.07 -5.86
N ASN A 207 1.05 -2.91 -6.71
CA ASN A 207 1.83 -4.07 -6.27
C ASN A 207 3.21 -4.10 -6.92
N GLY A 208 4.20 -4.63 -6.21
CA GLY A 208 5.46 -5.02 -6.83
C GLY A 208 5.26 -6.25 -7.71
N ILE A 209 4.82 -7.34 -7.10
CA ILE A 209 4.55 -8.62 -7.78
C ILE A 209 3.18 -9.16 -7.37
N GLN A 210 2.35 -9.50 -8.34
CA GLN A 210 1.07 -10.17 -8.16
C GLN A 210 1.10 -11.55 -8.79
N VAL A 211 0.68 -12.56 -8.04
CA VAL A 211 0.65 -13.96 -8.49
C VAL A 211 -0.73 -14.54 -8.20
N MET A 212 -1.41 -15.02 -9.22
CA MET A 212 -2.74 -15.63 -9.11
C MET A 212 -2.76 -16.99 -9.80
N ASN A 213 -3.41 -17.97 -9.19
CA ASN A 213 -3.65 -19.31 -9.76
C ASN A 213 -2.38 -19.97 -10.34
N SER A 214 -1.21 -19.68 -9.77
CA SER A 214 0.10 -20.02 -10.35
C SER A 214 0.93 -20.89 -9.41
N THR A 215 1.93 -21.58 -9.94
CA THR A 215 2.81 -22.44 -9.15
C THR A 215 4.27 -22.37 -9.60
N GLY A 216 5.21 -22.60 -8.68
CA GLY A 216 6.64 -22.60 -8.98
C GLY A 216 7.18 -21.18 -9.24
N VAL A 217 6.83 -20.20 -8.40
CA VAL A 217 7.25 -18.81 -8.57
C VAL A 217 8.45 -18.50 -7.68
N ASN A 218 9.55 -18.08 -8.31
CA ASN A 218 10.79 -17.75 -7.62
C ASN A 218 11.20 -16.31 -7.87
N VAL A 219 11.34 -15.51 -6.80
CA VAL A 219 11.86 -14.15 -6.85
C VAL A 219 13.20 -14.12 -6.12
N VAL A 220 14.30 -13.84 -6.82
CA VAL A 220 15.65 -14.02 -6.28
C VAL A 220 16.53 -12.81 -6.55
N ASN A 221 17.21 -12.32 -5.50
CA ASN A 221 18.17 -11.22 -5.60
C ASN A 221 17.62 -9.99 -6.33
N CYS A 222 16.36 -9.64 -6.03
CA CYS A 222 15.67 -8.49 -6.59
C CYS A 222 15.64 -7.32 -5.61
N LYS A 223 15.41 -6.11 -6.15
CA LYS A 223 15.11 -4.92 -5.37
C LYS A 223 13.69 -4.49 -5.65
N LEU A 224 12.88 -4.36 -4.58
CA LEU A 224 11.51 -3.86 -4.67
C LEU A 224 11.42 -2.60 -3.82
N TYR A 225 11.27 -1.44 -4.43
CA TYR A 225 11.35 -0.18 -3.69
C TYR A 225 10.46 0.93 -4.26
N ASP A 226 10.14 1.89 -3.40
CA ASP A 226 9.33 3.06 -3.72
C ASP A 226 7.94 2.74 -4.27
N LEU A 227 7.41 1.56 -3.88
CA LEU A 227 6.06 1.13 -4.25
C LEU A 227 5.02 1.87 -3.41
N GLY A 228 3.88 2.21 -4.01
CA GLY A 228 2.76 2.83 -3.33
C GLY A 228 2.94 4.27 -2.88
N LYS A 229 4.04 4.94 -3.18
CA LYS A 229 4.34 6.30 -2.72
C LYS A 229 3.42 7.40 -3.28
N ASN A 230 2.77 7.16 -4.40
CA ASN A 230 1.97 8.17 -5.10
C ASN A 230 0.49 7.77 -5.17
N GLN A 231 -0.02 7.08 -4.14
CA GLN A 231 -1.38 6.54 -4.19
C GLN A 231 -2.43 7.46 -3.59
N GLU A 232 -3.47 7.69 -4.37
CA GLU A 232 -4.79 8.15 -3.89
C GLU A 232 -5.67 6.99 -3.37
N TRP A 233 -5.24 5.71 -3.46
CA TRP A 233 -6.05 4.51 -3.21
C TRP A 233 -5.40 3.56 -2.21
N GLU A 234 -6.19 2.99 -1.32
CA GLU A 234 -5.78 2.32 -0.08
C GLU A 234 -5.23 0.89 -0.19
N ALA A 235 -4.91 0.35 -1.34
CA ALA A 235 -4.55 -1.06 -1.41
C ALA A 235 -3.31 -1.31 -2.24
N SER A 236 -2.16 -1.32 -1.60
CA SER A 236 -0.93 -1.80 -2.23
C SER A 236 -0.22 -2.82 -1.36
N GLU A 237 0.13 -3.91 -1.95
CA GLU A 237 0.99 -4.92 -1.38
C GLU A 237 2.31 -5.00 -2.14
N VAL A 238 3.42 -5.28 -1.45
CA VAL A 238 4.67 -5.56 -2.18
C VAL A 238 4.53 -6.87 -2.94
N PHE A 239 3.97 -7.91 -2.28
CA PHE A 239 3.60 -9.18 -2.89
C PHE A 239 2.12 -9.50 -2.64
N ASN A 240 1.34 -9.63 -3.70
CA ASN A 240 -0.05 -10.07 -3.66
C ASN A 240 -0.18 -11.47 -4.27
N LEU A 241 -0.49 -12.46 -3.43
CA LEU A 241 -0.46 -13.88 -3.79
C LEU A 241 -1.84 -14.50 -3.57
N VAL A 242 -2.43 -15.07 -4.61
CA VAL A 242 -3.80 -15.61 -4.56
C VAL A 242 -3.86 -17.00 -5.19
N SER A 243 -4.47 -17.97 -4.51
CA SER A 243 -4.78 -19.32 -5.03
C SER A 243 -3.58 -19.99 -5.73
N SER A 244 -2.39 -19.86 -5.16
CA SER A 244 -1.13 -20.25 -5.78
C SER A 244 -0.33 -21.19 -4.86
N SER A 245 0.74 -21.79 -5.37
CA SER A 245 1.57 -22.71 -4.60
C SER A 245 3.05 -22.62 -4.98
N ASP A 246 3.92 -23.10 -4.09
CA ASP A 246 5.38 -23.15 -4.32
C ASP A 246 5.96 -21.78 -4.70
N ILE A 247 5.80 -20.81 -3.77
CA ILE A 247 6.29 -19.43 -3.96
C ILE A 247 7.46 -19.18 -3.03
N ALA A 248 8.59 -18.78 -3.59
CA ALA A 248 9.79 -18.44 -2.85
C ALA A 248 10.29 -17.03 -3.21
N VAL A 249 10.61 -16.24 -2.19
CA VAL A 249 11.29 -14.95 -2.31
C VAL A 249 12.57 -15.00 -1.51
N SER A 250 13.72 -14.88 -2.15
CA SER A 250 15.00 -15.01 -1.48
C SER A 250 16.03 -13.97 -1.89
N ASP A 251 16.90 -13.64 -0.93
CA ASP A 251 18.04 -12.76 -1.14
C ASP A 251 17.70 -11.39 -1.72
N CYS A 252 16.47 -10.90 -1.46
CA CYS A 252 15.93 -9.65 -1.99
C CYS A 252 16.11 -8.50 -1.01
N GLU A 253 16.24 -7.27 -1.55
CA GLU A 253 16.13 -6.03 -0.79
C GLU A 253 14.76 -5.40 -1.04
N ILE A 254 13.94 -5.24 0.01
CA ILE A 254 12.59 -4.67 -0.04
C ILE A 254 12.59 -3.40 0.81
N TYR A 255 12.52 -2.22 0.20
CA TYR A 255 12.73 -0.99 0.94
C TYR A 255 11.99 0.25 0.43
N GLY A 256 11.72 1.17 1.35
CA GLY A 256 11.12 2.46 1.02
C GLY A 256 9.68 2.36 0.50
N ASN A 257 9.00 1.24 0.73
CA ASN A 257 7.65 1.00 0.23
C ASN A 257 6.59 1.55 1.20
N GLN A 258 5.47 1.99 0.64
CA GLN A 258 4.27 2.34 1.38
C GLN A 258 3.16 1.37 0.97
N SER A 259 2.77 0.44 1.86
CA SER A 259 1.85 -0.65 1.50
C SER A 259 0.85 -0.97 2.60
N GLN A 260 -0.25 -1.61 2.26
CA GLN A 260 -1.15 -2.21 3.26
C GLN A 260 -0.49 -3.40 3.94
N CYS A 261 0.15 -4.27 3.15
CA CYS A 261 0.93 -5.40 3.63
C CYS A 261 2.23 -5.53 2.83
N LEU A 262 3.29 -6.09 3.43
CA LEU A 262 4.47 -6.53 2.67
C LEU A 262 4.12 -7.75 1.82
N VAL A 263 3.46 -8.73 2.43
CA VAL A 263 2.98 -9.92 1.73
C VAL A 263 1.51 -10.15 2.10
N ARG A 264 0.63 -10.15 1.12
CA ARG A 264 -0.74 -10.64 1.28
C ARG A 264 -0.88 -11.96 0.55
N SER A 265 -1.37 -12.98 1.22
CA SER A 265 -1.64 -14.28 0.61
C SER A 265 -3.06 -14.76 0.93
N SER A 266 -3.74 -15.31 -0.07
CA SER A 266 -5.08 -15.88 0.07
C SER A 266 -5.17 -17.18 -0.73
N GLY A 267 -5.48 -18.30 -0.06
CA GLY A 267 -5.56 -19.60 -0.73
C GLY A 267 -4.22 -20.11 -1.29
N VAL A 268 -3.10 -19.70 -0.68
CA VAL A 268 -1.73 -20.14 -1.07
C VAL A 268 -1.28 -21.23 -0.11
N ASP A 269 -0.74 -22.34 -0.60
CA ASP A 269 -0.35 -23.45 0.26
C ASP A 269 0.88 -23.12 1.10
N GLN A 270 1.88 -22.46 0.52
CA GLN A 270 3.11 -22.06 1.22
C GLN A 270 3.77 -20.87 0.53
N VAL A 271 4.25 -19.93 1.36
CA VAL A 271 5.12 -18.84 0.93
C VAL A 271 6.41 -18.93 1.75
N THR A 272 7.54 -18.97 1.08
CA THR A 272 8.86 -18.97 1.73
C THR A 272 9.56 -17.64 1.49
N LEU A 273 9.93 -16.95 2.56
CA LEU A 273 10.76 -15.73 2.53
C LEU A 273 12.10 -16.08 3.16
N LYS A 274 13.20 -16.00 2.40
CA LYS A 274 14.51 -16.42 2.86
C LYS A 274 15.60 -15.39 2.61
N ASN A 275 16.38 -15.06 3.65
CA ASN A 275 17.52 -14.14 3.58
C ASN A 275 17.18 -12.76 2.97
N ASN A 276 15.95 -12.30 3.08
CA ASN A 276 15.57 -10.98 2.55
C ASN A 276 15.90 -9.88 3.56
N VAL A 277 16.19 -8.70 3.06
CA VAL A 277 16.35 -7.48 3.86
C VAL A 277 15.16 -6.56 3.59
N PHE A 278 14.35 -6.36 4.62
CA PHE A 278 13.27 -5.38 4.64
C PHE A 278 13.73 -4.16 5.41
N ARG A 279 13.77 -3.00 4.80
CA ARG A 279 14.20 -1.76 5.47
C ARG A 279 13.39 -0.55 5.03
N ASP A 280 13.21 0.40 5.92
CA ASP A 280 12.51 1.65 5.63
C ASP A 280 11.11 1.45 5.01
N ASN A 281 10.43 0.33 5.30
CA ASN A 281 9.10 0.09 4.79
C ASN A 281 8.05 0.64 5.75
N TRP A 282 7.05 1.28 5.20
CA TRP A 282 5.86 1.68 5.93
C TRP A 282 4.68 0.79 5.54
N VAL A 283 4.08 0.15 6.54
CA VAL A 283 2.96 -0.76 6.39
C VAL A 283 1.76 -0.21 7.16
N LYS A 284 0.61 -0.13 6.51
CA LYS A 284 -0.62 0.43 7.13
C LYS A 284 -1.38 -0.58 7.99
N SER A 285 -1.39 -1.85 7.60
CA SER A 285 -2.19 -2.89 8.25
C SER A 285 -1.30 -3.90 8.97
N CYS A 286 -0.65 -4.79 8.25
CA CYS A 286 0.21 -5.83 8.81
C CYS A 286 1.35 -6.17 7.86
N ALA A 287 2.47 -6.69 8.39
CA ALA A 287 3.54 -7.15 7.51
C ALA A 287 3.07 -8.32 6.64
N PHE A 288 2.38 -9.28 7.25
CA PHE A 288 1.94 -10.52 6.61
C PHE A 288 0.43 -10.71 6.80
N GLY A 289 -0.34 -10.32 5.77
CA GLY A 289 -1.77 -10.53 5.66
C GLY A 289 -2.04 -11.86 4.98
N THR A 290 -2.22 -12.94 5.76
CA THR A 290 -2.44 -14.26 5.20
C THR A 290 -3.78 -14.82 5.66
N PHE A 291 -4.63 -15.27 4.75
CA PHE A 291 -5.89 -15.93 5.07
C PHE A 291 -5.71 -17.45 5.08
N GLY A 292 -5.49 -18.02 6.28
CA GLY A 292 -5.48 -19.45 6.49
C GLY A 292 -4.20 -20.19 6.08
N ASN A 293 -3.12 -19.49 5.72
CA ASN A 293 -1.89 -20.08 5.23
C ASN A 293 -0.68 -19.57 5.98
N PHE A 294 0.40 -20.34 5.91
CA PHE A 294 1.62 -20.07 6.66
C PHE A 294 2.69 -19.45 5.75
N VAL A 295 3.28 -18.37 6.24
CA VAL A 295 4.50 -17.81 5.67
C VAL A 295 5.69 -18.41 6.42
N THR A 296 6.60 -19.06 5.72
CA THR A 296 7.88 -19.52 6.29
C THR A 296 8.90 -18.40 6.20
N LEU A 297 9.47 -18.02 7.33
CA LEU A 297 10.50 -16.99 7.44
C LEU A 297 11.83 -17.64 7.85
N ASP A 298 12.88 -17.46 7.04
CA ASP A 298 14.21 -18.02 7.28
C ASP A 298 15.30 -16.98 6.99
N GLY A 299 16.04 -16.54 8.02
CA GLY A 299 17.19 -15.64 7.88
C GLY A 299 16.87 -14.23 7.38
N ASN A 300 15.63 -13.75 7.48
CA ASN A 300 15.29 -12.40 7.03
C ASN A 300 15.68 -11.35 8.07
N THR A 301 15.96 -10.14 7.61
CA THR A 301 16.30 -8.98 8.43
C THR A 301 15.26 -7.89 8.21
N PHE A 302 14.79 -7.27 9.30
CA PHE A 302 13.87 -6.14 9.28
C PHE A 302 14.55 -4.95 9.96
N GLU A 303 14.71 -3.84 9.24
CA GLU A 303 15.42 -2.64 9.70
C GLU A 303 14.54 -1.41 9.45
N ASP A 304 14.34 -0.59 10.47
CA ASP A 304 13.64 0.70 10.39
C ASP A 304 12.27 0.64 9.68
N CYS A 305 11.58 -0.51 9.80
CA CYS A 305 10.25 -0.70 9.24
C CYS A 305 9.18 -0.22 10.23
N LEU A 306 8.21 0.56 9.73
CA LEU A 306 7.03 0.97 10.50
C LEU A 306 5.89 -0.01 10.22
N ILE A 307 5.72 -0.97 11.12
CA ILE A 307 4.76 -2.06 10.97
C ILE A 307 3.85 -2.08 12.22
N PRO A 308 2.55 -1.71 12.09
CA PRO A 308 1.64 -1.68 13.23
C PRO A 308 1.29 -3.07 13.74
N GLN A 309 1.30 -4.06 12.87
CA GLN A 309 1.01 -5.46 13.20
C GLN A 309 1.82 -6.38 12.28
N TRP A 310 2.43 -7.42 12.85
CA TRP A 310 3.22 -8.36 12.05
C TRP A 310 2.36 -9.36 11.29
N PHE A 311 1.34 -9.91 11.94
CA PHE A 311 0.45 -10.90 11.34
C PHE A 311 -1.00 -10.47 11.49
N GLU A 312 -1.80 -10.71 10.47
CA GLU A 312 -3.26 -10.54 10.56
C GLU A 312 -3.85 -11.58 11.53
N ASN A 313 -4.95 -11.26 12.20
CA ASN A 313 -5.59 -12.15 13.17
C ASN A 313 -5.84 -13.55 12.60
N GLY A 314 -5.30 -14.58 13.26
CA GLY A 314 -5.43 -15.98 12.85
C GLY A 314 -4.34 -16.47 11.89
N CYS A 315 -3.39 -15.63 11.53
CA CYS A 315 -2.24 -15.99 10.72
C CYS A 315 -1.03 -16.31 11.61
N GLY A 316 -0.21 -17.26 11.21
CA GLY A 316 1.02 -17.62 11.88
C GLY A 316 2.19 -17.74 10.91
N ALA A 317 3.39 -17.39 11.36
CA ALA A 317 4.61 -17.81 10.68
C ALA A 317 4.99 -19.20 11.15
N VAL A 318 5.33 -20.07 10.22
CA VAL A 318 5.92 -21.37 10.55
C VAL A 318 7.42 -21.17 10.67
N ASP A 319 7.89 -21.41 11.88
CA ASP A 319 9.27 -21.54 12.29
C ASP A 319 10.22 -20.41 11.82
N PRO A 320 10.42 -19.38 12.64
CA PRO A 320 11.34 -18.30 12.35
C PRO A 320 12.79 -18.66 12.72
N GLU A 321 13.33 -19.82 12.36
CA GLU A 321 14.73 -20.12 12.60
C GLU A 321 15.62 -19.10 11.88
N GLY A 322 16.47 -18.41 12.63
CA GLY A 322 17.46 -17.49 12.10
C GLY A 322 16.94 -16.09 11.68
N ASN A 323 15.69 -15.77 11.90
CA ASN A 323 15.18 -14.42 11.66
C ASN A 323 15.45 -13.51 12.87
N THR A 324 15.59 -12.22 12.60
CA THR A 324 15.64 -11.18 13.64
C THR A 324 14.22 -10.76 14.05
N ILE A 325 13.29 -11.70 14.19
CA ILE A 325 11.93 -11.44 14.66
C ILE A 325 11.89 -11.82 16.15
N THR A 326 11.74 -10.85 17.01
CA THR A 326 11.56 -11.06 18.45
C THR A 326 10.10 -11.41 18.75
N GLU A 327 9.84 -11.97 19.93
CA GLU A 327 8.48 -12.25 20.40
C GLU A 327 7.62 -10.96 20.42
N ASP A 328 8.22 -9.82 20.71
CA ASP A 328 7.61 -8.50 20.68
C ASP A 328 7.20 -8.08 19.26
N MET A 329 8.01 -8.38 18.25
CA MET A 329 7.66 -8.17 16.85
C MET A 329 6.50 -9.06 16.40
N MET A 330 6.41 -10.30 16.88
CA MET A 330 5.29 -11.21 16.59
C MET A 330 3.98 -10.73 17.23
N ASN A 331 4.04 -9.91 18.28
CA ASN A 331 2.87 -9.32 18.95
C ASN A 331 2.48 -7.95 18.40
N GLY A 332 3.06 -7.53 17.27
CA GLY A 332 2.75 -6.24 16.64
C GLY A 332 3.46 -5.04 17.28
N LEU A 333 4.37 -5.31 18.20
CA LEU A 333 5.24 -4.27 18.74
C LEU A 333 6.33 -3.99 17.69
N ILE A 334 6.49 -2.74 17.29
CA ILE A 334 7.77 -2.27 16.74
C ILE A 334 8.79 -2.66 17.79
N PRO A 335 9.96 -3.28 17.46
CA PRO A 335 10.95 -3.53 18.48
C PRO A 335 11.18 -2.19 19.17
N ALA A 336 10.74 -2.07 20.39
CA ALA A 336 11.29 -1.06 21.24
C ALA A 336 12.80 -1.41 21.20
N GLU A 337 13.61 -0.62 20.51
CA GLU A 337 14.98 -0.47 21.00
C GLU A 337 14.76 -0.38 22.49
N THR A 338 15.28 -1.34 23.27
CA THR A 338 15.01 -1.44 24.72
C THR A 338 15.04 -0.03 25.24
N ILE A 339 13.84 0.53 25.51
CA ILE A 339 13.71 1.95 25.82
C ILE A 339 14.68 2.16 26.96
N PRO A 340 15.76 2.92 26.81
CA PRO A 340 16.73 3.01 27.87
C PRO A 340 16.00 3.51 29.11
N ASP A 341 16.08 2.78 30.23
CA ASP A 341 15.62 3.24 31.53
C ASP A 341 16.36 4.53 31.86
N GLY A 342 15.92 5.64 31.31
CA GLY A 342 16.56 6.93 31.40
C GLY A 342 15.56 8.05 31.66
N PRO A 343 16.02 9.19 32.19
CA PRO A 343 15.18 10.35 32.38
C PRO A 343 14.63 10.83 31.04
N LYS A 344 13.33 11.22 31.02
CA LYS A 344 12.70 11.80 29.83
C LYS A 344 13.46 13.03 29.34
N THR A 345 13.71 13.10 28.05
CA THR A 345 14.19 14.32 27.40
C THR A 345 13.04 15.32 27.29
N THR A 346 13.16 16.51 27.87
CA THR A 346 12.15 17.56 27.77
C THR A 346 12.43 18.48 26.60
N VAL A 347 11.48 18.61 25.68
CA VAL A 347 11.55 19.49 24.50
C VAL A 347 10.40 20.48 24.54
N THR A 348 10.71 21.78 24.52
CA THR A 348 9.67 22.82 24.41
C THR A 348 9.45 23.15 22.94
N VAL A 349 8.20 23.15 22.51
CA VAL A 349 7.80 23.33 21.11
C VAL A 349 6.87 24.53 20.95
N THR A 350 7.08 25.29 19.88
CA THR A 350 6.33 26.52 19.56
C THR A 350 5.59 26.47 18.21
N ASN A 351 5.82 25.40 17.44
CA ASN A 351 5.21 25.20 16.12
C ASN A 351 5.12 23.71 15.77
N ALA A 352 4.45 23.39 14.66
CA ALA A 352 4.24 22.03 14.20
C ALA A 352 5.54 21.32 13.81
N ASP A 353 6.49 21.99 13.17
CA ASP A 353 7.78 21.38 12.81
C ASP A 353 8.57 20.90 14.05
N GLU A 354 8.60 21.75 15.10
CA GLU A 354 9.26 21.40 16.36
C GLU A 354 8.52 20.27 17.09
N PHE A 355 7.20 20.26 17.05
CA PHE A 355 6.39 19.19 17.64
C PHE A 355 6.68 17.85 16.97
N LEU A 356 6.64 17.78 15.64
CA LEU A 356 6.94 16.57 14.87
C LEU A 356 8.36 16.08 15.11
N ALA A 357 9.34 16.98 15.14
CA ALA A 357 10.74 16.63 15.40
C ALA A 357 11.00 16.12 16.83
N ALA A 358 10.11 16.44 17.78
CA ALA A 358 10.23 16.01 19.17
C ALA A 358 9.53 14.66 19.46
N ILE A 359 8.80 14.09 18.49
CA ILE A 359 8.13 12.79 18.68
C ILE A 359 9.18 11.68 18.74
N ALA A 360 9.38 11.12 19.94
CA ALA A 360 10.30 10.02 20.21
C ALA A 360 9.97 9.35 21.54
N PRO A 361 10.39 8.10 21.78
CA PRO A 361 10.29 7.47 23.09
C PRO A 361 11.02 8.27 24.18
N ASN A 362 10.60 8.10 25.43
CA ASN A 362 11.18 8.80 26.60
C ASN A 362 11.26 10.32 26.43
N THR A 363 10.29 10.92 25.77
CA THR A 363 10.25 12.35 25.50
C THR A 363 9.08 13.04 26.18
N GLU A 364 9.34 14.20 26.77
CA GLU A 364 8.32 15.13 27.26
C GLU A 364 8.24 16.34 26.31
N ILE A 365 7.18 16.43 25.53
CA ILE A 365 6.87 17.56 24.64
C ILE A 365 6.09 18.60 25.44
N VAL A 366 6.65 19.79 25.59
CA VAL A 366 6.03 20.91 26.30
C VAL A 366 5.56 21.95 25.30
N ILE A 367 4.25 22.08 25.12
CA ILE A 367 3.64 23.04 24.20
C ILE A 367 3.71 24.45 24.80
N ASP A 368 4.45 25.35 24.16
CA ASP A 368 4.58 26.78 24.46
C ASP A 368 4.07 27.64 23.31
N ALA A 369 3.07 27.16 22.60
CA ALA A 369 2.37 27.83 21.52
C ALA A 369 0.90 28.03 21.88
N GLU A 370 0.26 29.08 21.38
CA GLU A 370 -1.18 29.23 21.44
C GLU A 370 -1.88 28.14 20.59
N THR A 371 -1.32 27.84 19.43
CA THR A 371 -1.84 26.81 18.53
C THR A 371 -0.71 26.06 17.83
N ILE A 372 -0.79 24.73 17.84
CA ILE A 372 -0.05 23.83 16.96
C ILE A 372 -1.02 23.34 15.88
N ASP A 373 -0.90 23.88 14.68
CA ASP A 373 -1.67 23.44 13.51
C ASP A 373 -0.76 22.59 12.61
N PHE A 374 -1.04 21.31 12.52
CA PHE A 374 -0.22 20.37 11.76
C PHE A 374 -0.18 20.65 10.27
N SER A 375 -1.20 21.31 9.69
CA SER A 375 -1.19 21.68 8.28
C SER A 375 -0.10 22.72 7.92
N THR A 376 0.48 23.36 8.93
CA THR A 376 1.57 24.34 8.76
C THR A 376 2.96 23.73 8.76
N ALA A 377 3.07 22.42 9.04
CA ALA A 377 4.36 21.73 9.05
C ALA A 377 4.95 21.66 7.64
N LYS A 378 6.27 21.81 7.54
CA LYS A 378 7.00 21.67 6.27
C LYS A 378 6.93 20.26 5.70
N ASP A 379 6.77 19.28 6.58
CA ASP A 379 6.65 17.85 6.25
C ASP A 379 5.18 17.37 6.21
N TYR A 380 4.23 18.29 6.07
CA TYR A 380 2.81 17.95 6.01
C TYR A 380 2.50 17.07 4.78
N GLY A 381 1.99 15.85 5.01
CA GLY A 381 1.79 14.85 3.96
C GLY A 381 3.08 14.23 3.42
N GLY A 382 4.20 14.44 4.09
CA GLY A 382 5.50 13.87 3.72
C GLY A 382 5.63 12.39 4.05
N GLY A 383 6.74 11.78 3.65
CA GLY A 383 7.03 10.37 3.91
C GLY A 383 7.15 10.04 5.41
N PRO A 384 7.03 8.74 5.76
CA PRO A 384 7.06 8.29 7.15
C PRO A 384 8.39 8.59 7.81
N LYS A 385 8.34 8.84 9.13
CA LYS A 385 9.48 8.95 10.04
C LYS A 385 9.45 7.80 11.03
N GLN A 386 10.49 7.65 11.81
CA GLN A 386 10.63 6.53 12.75
C GLN A 386 9.45 6.40 13.73
N TYR A 387 8.90 7.51 14.24
CA TYR A 387 7.85 7.49 15.26
C TYR A 387 6.56 8.20 14.84
N TYR A 388 6.47 8.70 13.63
CA TYR A 388 5.23 9.23 13.08
C TYR A 388 5.17 9.11 11.56
N ARG A 389 3.95 9.18 11.05
CA ARG A 389 3.66 9.19 9.62
C ARG A 389 2.42 10.03 9.33
N TRP A 390 2.28 10.39 8.08
CA TRP A 390 1.05 10.96 7.55
C TRP A 390 0.25 9.88 6.83
N GLU A 391 -1.02 9.75 7.18
CA GLU A 391 -1.95 8.88 6.48
C GLU A 391 -2.91 9.72 5.65
N ASP A 392 -3.04 9.42 4.37
CA ASP A 392 -3.94 10.12 3.49
C ASP A 392 -5.39 9.78 3.82
N ASN A 393 -6.18 10.81 4.03
CA ASN A 393 -7.62 10.74 4.16
C ASN A 393 -8.28 11.51 3.02
N TYR A 394 -9.60 11.36 2.90
CA TYR A 394 -10.39 11.93 1.82
C TYR A 394 -10.14 13.45 1.58
N ASP A 395 -9.78 14.20 2.59
CA ASP A 395 -9.62 15.66 2.53
C ASP A 395 -8.28 16.18 3.08
N GLY A 396 -7.29 15.30 3.24
CA GLY A 396 -5.93 15.66 3.61
C GLY A 396 -5.25 14.66 4.55
N PRO A 397 -3.95 14.83 4.81
CA PRO A 397 -3.17 13.92 5.63
C PRO A 397 -3.53 13.98 7.11
N ALA A 398 -3.58 12.82 7.77
CA ALA A 398 -3.71 12.63 9.21
C ALA A 398 -2.37 12.31 9.86
N LEU A 399 -2.09 12.86 11.04
CA LEU A 399 -0.92 12.50 11.81
C LEU A 399 -1.16 11.22 12.61
N VAL A 400 -0.32 10.22 12.40
CA VAL A 400 -0.26 8.99 13.19
C VAL A 400 1.09 8.90 13.89
N ILE A 401 1.08 8.80 15.21
CA ILE A 401 2.23 8.58 16.06
C ILE A 401 2.26 7.09 16.43
N ALA A 402 3.36 6.41 16.18
CA ALA A 402 3.47 4.97 16.40
C ALA A 402 4.77 4.59 17.13
N GLY A 403 4.67 3.69 18.13
CA GLY A 403 5.82 3.17 18.87
C GLY A 403 6.60 4.21 19.67
N ALA A 404 6.00 5.34 20.01
CA ALA A 404 6.61 6.38 20.82
C ALA A 404 6.29 6.18 22.31
N ASP A 405 6.89 5.18 22.95
CA ASP A 405 6.64 4.83 24.35
C ASP A 405 7.19 5.85 25.33
N ASN A 406 6.59 5.91 26.53
CA ASN A 406 6.93 6.91 27.55
C ASN A 406 6.83 8.35 27.04
N LEU A 407 5.99 8.60 26.05
CA LEU A 407 5.77 9.94 25.50
C LEU A 407 4.83 10.74 26.41
N THR A 408 5.24 11.95 26.76
CA THR A 408 4.38 12.91 27.43
C THR A 408 4.16 14.11 26.52
N ILE A 409 2.91 14.48 26.28
CA ILE A 409 2.55 15.71 25.58
C ILE A 409 1.75 16.58 26.55
N ARG A 410 2.28 17.73 26.92
CA ARG A 410 1.61 18.64 27.84
C ARG A 410 1.75 20.10 27.46
N SER A 411 0.81 20.90 27.90
CA SER A 411 0.96 22.34 27.82
C SER A 411 1.95 22.86 28.88
N LYS A 412 2.54 24.01 28.60
CA LYS A 412 3.52 24.65 29.49
C LYS A 412 2.91 25.10 30.84
N ASP A 413 1.69 25.61 30.82
CA ASP A 413 1.04 26.21 31.99
C ASP A 413 -0.12 25.38 32.55
N GLY A 414 -0.42 24.22 31.96
CA GLY A 414 -1.51 23.35 32.37
C GLY A 414 -2.92 23.90 32.10
N LYS A 415 -3.05 24.94 31.27
CA LYS A 415 -4.33 25.59 30.99
C LYS A 415 -4.80 25.27 29.57
N THR A 416 -5.82 24.44 29.46
CA THR A 416 -6.37 23.96 28.19
C THR A 416 -6.68 25.08 27.20
N LYS A 417 -7.30 26.16 27.64
CA LYS A 417 -7.71 27.28 26.77
C LYS A 417 -6.55 28.11 26.19
N ASN A 418 -5.32 27.93 26.66
CA ASN A 418 -4.18 28.68 26.20
C ASN A 418 -3.37 27.95 25.12
N HIS A 419 -3.60 26.64 24.95
CA HIS A 419 -2.82 25.79 24.08
C HIS A 419 -3.73 24.83 23.31
N THR A 420 -3.73 24.95 22.00
CA THR A 420 -4.56 24.12 21.12
C THR A 420 -3.71 23.33 20.14
N ILE A 421 -4.00 22.03 20.00
CA ILE A 421 -3.54 21.21 18.89
C ILE A 421 -4.67 21.05 17.89
N SER A 422 -4.41 21.33 16.62
CA SER A 422 -5.47 21.31 15.61
C SER A 422 -5.07 20.55 14.33
N ALA A 423 -6.09 20.00 13.68
CA ALA A 423 -5.99 19.40 12.36
C ALA A 423 -7.03 20.03 11.40
N VAL A 424 -6.64 20.17 10.15
CA VAL A 424 -7.51 20.72 9.08
C VAL A 424 -8.38 19.63 8.43
N PRO A 425 -7.88 18.41 8.12
CA PRO A 425 -8.69 17.39 7.47
C PRO A 425 -9.86 16.95 8.36
N ARG A 426 -11.07 16.95 7.78
CA ARG A 426 -12.30 16.61 8.50
C ARG A 426 -12.52 15.10 8.67
N TYR A 427 -11.82 14.28 7.86
CA TYR A 427 -11.89 12.82 7.92
C TYR A 427 -10.78 12.21 8.77
N ALA A 428 -9.78 13.00 9.17
CA ALA A 428 -8.68 12.60 10.03
C ALA A 428 -9.04 12.76 11.52
N ASN A 429 -8.47 11.94 12.39
CA ASN A 429 -8.38 12.26 13.81
C ASN A 429 -7.36 13.39 14.01
N VAL A 430 -7.51 14.17 15.07
CA VAL A 430 -6.54 15.22 15.40
C VAL A 430 -5.20 14.60 15.80
N LEU A 431 -5.25 13.57 16.65
CA LEU A 431 -4.10 12.77 17.06
C LEU A 431 -4.47 11.29 17.06
N THR A 432 -3.68 10.50 16.38
CA THR A 432 -3.77 9.04 16.41
C THR A 432 -2.50 8.46 17.01
N PHE A 433 -2.65 7.53 17.95
CA PHE A 433 -1.55 6.81 18.61
C PHE A 433 -1.74 5.30 18.38
N ILE A 434 -0.69 4.64 17.90
CA ILE A 434 -0.70 3.20 17.64
C ILE A 434 0.51 2.57 18.32
N ASN A 435 0.28 1.51 19.10
CA ASN A 435 1.33 0.78 19.81
C ASN A 435 2.24 1.74 20.63
N CYS A 436 1.63 2.65 21.39
CA CYS A 436 2.35 3.60 22.26
C CYS A 436 2.05 3.29 23.72
N ASP A 437 3.06 2.96 24.50
CA ASP A 437 2.92 2.62 25.90
C ASP A 437 3.33 3.77 26.84
N ASN A 438 2.69 3.83 28.00
CA ASN A 438 2.93 4.89 29.00
C ASN A 438 2.76 6.30 28.44
N LEU A 439 1.70 6.51 27.66
CA LEU A 439 1.38 7.79 27.03
C LEU A 439 0.68 8.74 28.00
N VAL A 440 1.16 9.95 28.14
CA VAL A 440 0.56 10.98 29.00
C VAL A 440 0.22 12.23 28.19
N LEU A 441 -1.05 12.59 28.17
CA LEU A 441 -1.59 13.79 27.51
C LEU A 441 -2.15 14.74 28.57
N SER A 442 -1.76 16.01 28.61
CA SER A 442 -2.32 16.88 29.65
C SER A 442 -2.33 18.38 29.34
N GLY A 443 -3.39 19.03 29.79
CA GLY A 443 -3.46 20.49 29.92
C GLY A 443 -3.60 21.26 28.62
N PHE A 444 -3.97 20.67 27.52
CA PHE A 444 -4.19 21.31 26.22
C PHE A 444 -5.60 21.02 25.67
N THR A 445 -6.00 21.79 24.67
CA THR A 445 -7.19 21.52 23.89
C THR A 445 -6.81 20.88 22.55
N ALA A 446 -7.57 19.88 22.09
CA ALA A 446 -7.40 19.30 20.75
C ALA A 446 -8.72 19.34 19.99
N GLY A 447 -8.66 19.68 18.70
CA GLY A 447 -9.86 19.75 17.87
C GLY A 447 -9.57 20.14 16.42
N HIS A 448 -10.62 20.08 15.60
CA HIS A 448 -10.51 20.47 14.20
C HIS A 448 -10.65 21.98 14.03
N THR A 449 -10.05 22.51 12.96
CA THR A 449 -10.16 23.94 12.60
C THR A 449 -11.46 24.29 11.87
N LYS A 450 -12.22 23.28 11.42
CA LYS A 450 -13.49 23.45 10.70
C LYS A 450 -14.67 23.61 11.66
N GLU A 451 -15.81 24.07 11.13
CA GLU A 451 -17.02 24.23 11.92
C GLU A 451 -17.52 22.89 12.51
N PRO A 452 -18.00 22.88 13.75
CA PRO A 452 -18.51 21.68 14.41
C PRO A 452 -19.62 20.96 13.63
N GLY A 453 -19.65 19.64 13.71
CA GLY A 453 -20.68 18.78 13.10
C GLY A 453 -20.49 18.47 11.61
N VAL A 454 -19.42 18.95 10.99
CA VAL A 454 -19.13 18.70 9.57
C VAL A 454 -18.02 17.68 9.36
N CYS A 455 -17.32 17.27 10.41
CA CYS A 455 -16.18 16.37 10.35
C CYS A 455 -16.58 14.92 10.63
N MET A 456 -15.84 13.98 10.02
CA MET A 456 -16.00 12.54 10.16
C MET A 456 -14.90 11.91 11.01
N GLY A 457 -13.72 12.55 11.12
CA GLY A 457 -12.65 12.12 12.02
C GLY A 457 -12.95 12.48 13.47
N GLY A 458 -12.36 11.75 14.42
CA GLY A 458 -12.44 12.02 15.85
C GLY A 458 -11.35 12.98 16.32
N VAL A 459 -11.19 13.10 17.65
CA VAL A 459 -10.15 13.95 18.23
C VAL A 459 -8.94 13.10 18.64
N LEU A 460 -9.08 12.20 19.61
CA LEU A 460 -8.02 11.28 20.02
C LEU A 460 -8.39 9.85 19.65
N TYR A 461 -7.48 9.15 19.01
CA TYR A 461 -7.62 7.73 18.71
C TYR A 461 -6.42 6.94 19.23
N PHE A 462 -6.69 5.86 19.97
CA PHE A 462 -5.69 4.95 20.51
C PHE A 462 -5.92 3.54 19.98
N GLN A 463 -4.90 2.92 19.45
CA GLN A 463 -4.95 1.54 18.97
C GLN A 463 -3.80 0.73 19.57
N ASN A 464 -4.13 -0.39 20.22
CA ASN A 464 -3.15 -1.29 20.84
C ASN A 464 -2.13 -0.56 21.75
N CYS A 465 -2.59 0.42 22.53
CA CYS A 465 -1.77 1.17 23.47
C CYS A 465 -1.95 0.66 24.89
N GLU A 466 -0.89 0.73 25.71
CA GLU A 466 -0.95 0.37 27.13
C GLU A 466 -0.66 1.59 28.02
N PHE A 467 -1.41 1.70 29.12
CA PHE A 467 -1.23 2.76 30.14
C PHE A 467 -1.30 4.19 29.59
N VAL A 468 -2.40 4.49 28.92
CA VAL A 468 -2.68 5.85 28.39
C VAL A 468 -3.38 6.70 29.44
N SER A 469 -2.91 7.91 29.69
CA SER A 469 -3.54 8.89 30.56
C SER A 469 -3.80 10.21 29.82
N ALA A 470 -5.06 10.65 29.78
CA ALA A 470 -5.42 11.99 29.37
C ALA A 470 -6.02 12.74 30.57
N ASP A 471 -5.32 13.78 31.06
CA ASP A 471 -5.71 14.57 32.23
C ASP A 471 -5.90 16.05 31.88
N ASN A 472 -7.04 16.61 32.25
CA ASN A 472 -7.34 18.01 32.03
C ASN A 472 -7.14 18.45 30.57
N CYS A 473 -7.73 17.71 29.62
CA CYS A 473 -7.73 18.02 28.20
C CYS A 473 -9.12 18.53 27.76
N GLY A 474 -9.14 19.50 26.86
CA GLY A 474 -10.33 19.91 26.14
C GLY A 474 -10.39 19.18 24.80
N LEU A 475 -11.36 18.36 24.56
CA LEU A 475 -11.49 17.57 23.34
C LEU A 475 -12.74 18.01 22.61
N PHE A 476 -12.56 18.82 21.60
CA PHE A 476 -13.68 19.34 20.84
C PHE A 476 -13.53 18.99 19.37
N GLY A 477 -14.62 18.83 18.72
CA GLY A 477 -14.47 18.67 17.32
C GLY A 477 -15.72 19.00 16.56
N CYS A 478 -15.53 19.30 15.33
CA CYS A 478 -16.50 19.00 14.34
C CYS A 478 -16.51 17.48 14.04
N GLY A 479 -15.71 16.66 14.78
CA GLY A 479 -15.49 15.24 14.61
C GLY A 479 -16.57 14.34 15.19
N ILE A 480 -16.46 13.03 14.90
CA ILE A 480 -17.45 12.03 15.32
C ILE A 480 -17.34 11.78 16.82
N LEU A 481 -16.13 11.58 17.34
CA LEU A 481 -15.86 11.14 18.71
C LEU A 481 -14.76 12.01 19.36
N GLY A 482 -14.92 12.28 20.64
CA GLY A 482 -13.86 12.93 21.41
C GLY A 482 -12.68 12.02 21.69
N VAL A 483 -12.95 10.78 22.12
CA VAL A 483 -11.95 9.73 22.34
C VAL A 483 -12.44 8.44 21.75
N GLU A 484 -11.57 7.77 21.01
CA GLU A 484 -11.78 6.40 20.55
C GLU A 484 -10.58 5.54 20.96
N ALA A 485 -10.84 4.29 21.40
CA ALA A 485 -9.79 3.34 21.73
C ALA A 485 -10.16 1.93 21.28
N GLN A 486 -9.18 1.20 20.73
CA GLN A 486 -9.35 -0.17 20.27
C GLN A 486 -8.18 -1.05 20.71
N GLY A 487 -8.49 -2.20 21.34
CA GLY A 487 -7.49 -3.19 21.73
C GLY A 487 -6.47 -2.68 22.75
N CYS A 488 -6.85 -1.70 23.59
CA CYS A 488 -5.96 -1.04 24.54
C CYS A 488 -6.03 -1.65 25.95
N THR A 489 -5.02 -1.35 26.77
CA THR A 489 -4.97 -1.72 28.19
C THR A 489 -4.67 -0.51 29.06
N GLY A 490 -5.45 -0.26 30.10
CA GLY A 490 -5.15 0.78 31.08
C GLY A 490 -5.37 2.22 30.58
N ILE A 491 -6.58 2.52 30.09
CA ILE A 491 -6.94 3.88 29.63
C ILE A 491 -7.54 4.69 30.79
N THR A 492 -6.94 5.83 31.10
CA THR A 492 -7.43 6.77 32.12
C THR A 492 -7.77 8.12 31.49
N LEU A 493 -9.01 8.53 31.58
CA LEU A 493 -9.48 9.87 31.23
C LEU A 493 -9.87 10.60 32.51
N ARG A 494 -9.23 11.73 32.81
CA ARG A 494 -9.48 12.48 34.04
C ARG A 494 -9.66 13.97 33.76
N LYS A 495 -10.75 14.55 34.32
CA LYS A 495 -11.05 15.99 34.20
C LYS A 495 -11.04 16.52 32.74
N CYS A 496 -11.30 15.67 31.79
CA CYS A 496 -11.41 16.07 30.39
C CYS A 496 -12.78 16.71 30.12
N ASP A 497 -12.79 17.77 29.31
CA ASP A 497 -14.00 18.40 28.80
C ASP A 497 -14.18 17.96 27.34
N ILE A 498 -15.17 17.12 27.08
CA ILE A 498 -15.43 16.51 25.75
C ILE A 498 -16.72 17.12 25.20
N TYR A 499 -16.62 17.82 24.07
CA TYR A 499 -17.75 18.62 23.61
C TYR A 499 -17.78 18.80 22.07
N GLU A 500 -18.99 19.13 21.59
CA GLU A 500 -19.25 19.41 20.16
C GLU A 500 -18.86 18.26 19.24
N CYS A 501 -18.93 17.02 19.70
CA CYS A 501 -18.69 15.83 18.90
C CYS A 501 -20.00 15.28 18.31
N SER A 502 -20.04 15.06 17.00
CA SER A 502 -21.30 14.82 16.27
C SER A 502 -21.94 13.46 16.53
N ASN A 503 -21.20 12.47 17.01
CA ASN A 503 -21.71 11.11 17.27
C ASN A 503 -21.67 10.73 18.76
N GLY A 504 -20.65 11.13 19.50
CA GLY A 504 -20.55 10.80 20.92
C GLY A 504 -19.29 11.30 21.59
N GLY A 505 -19.19 11.09 22.91
CA GLY A 505 -18.05 11.51 23.69
C GLY A 505 -16.87 10.54 23.58
N VAL A 506 -17.04 9.33 24.08
CA VAL A 506 -16.03 8.28 24.17
C VAL A 506 -16.56 6.98 23.59
N SER A 507 -15.80 6.32 22.73
CA SER A 507 -16.08 4.98 22.22
C SER A 507 -14.87 4.08 22.42
N MET A 508 -15.03 2.92 23.05
CA MET A 508 -13.94 1.97 23.24
C MET A 508 -14.40 0.56 22.88
N SER A 509 -13.51 -0.18 22.21
CA SER A 509 -13.73 -1.59 21.86
C SER A 509 -12.55 -2.46 22.26
N ASP A 510 -12.83 -3.68 22.71
CA ASP A 510 -11.84 -4.69 23.06
C ASP A 510 -10.71 -4.16 23.99
N THR A 511 -11.10 -3.25 24.91
CA THR A 511 -10.19 -2.50 25.79
C THR A 511 -10.42 -2.90 27.26
N THR A 512 -9.35 -3.04 28.02
CA THR A 512 -9.43 -3.42 29.44
C THR A 512 -8.78 -2.37 30.35
N GLY A 513 -9.23 -2.30 31.63
CA GLY A 513 -8.68 -1.37 32.62
C GLY A 513 -9.01 0.10 32.33
N ILE A 514 -10.27 0.40 32.04
CA ILE A 514 -10.74 1.75 31.70
C ILE A 514 -11.14 2.51 32.97
N THR A 515 -10.60 3.72 33.15
CA THR A 515 -10.99 4.63 34.24
C THR A 515 -11.37 5.99 33.66
N ILE A 516 -12.60 6.44 33.95
CA ILE A 516 -13.09 7.77 33.55
C ILE A 516 -13.47 8.51 34.83
N GLU A 517 -12.83 9.64 35.15
CA GLU A 517 -13.02 10.39 36.37
C GLU A 517 -13.23 11.89 36.12
N LYS A 518 -14.30 12.44 36.64
CA LYS A 518 -14.59 13.89 36.64
C LYS A 518 -14.52 14.51 35.21
N CYS A 519 -14.84 13.74 34.20
CA CYS A 519 -14.97 14.24 32.84
C CYS A 519 -16.33 14.91 32.65
N THR A 520 -16.37 15.94 31.83
CA THR A 520 -17.60 16.60 31.41
C THR A 520 -17.89 16.28 29.94
N PHE A 521 -19.16 16.05 29.66
CA PHE A 521 -19.69 15.75 28.34
C PHE A 521 -20.78 16.77 28.01
N ARG A 522 -20.62 17.49 26.91
CA ARG A 522 -21.61 18.52 26.54
C ARG A 522 -21.72 18.71 25.05
N ASP A 523 -22.89 19.09 24.59
CA ASP A 523 -23.16 19.39 23.19
C ASP A 523 -22.79 18.24 22.23
N LEU A 524 -23.04 17.00 22.66
CA LEU A 524 -22.78 15.78 21.89
C LEU A 524 -24.00 15.37 21.06
N GLY A 525 -23.77 14.85 19.86
CA GLY A 525 -24.82 14.31 18.99
C GLY A 525 -25.36 12.95 19.40
N GLY A 526 -24.65 12.20 20.27
CA GLY A 526 -24.99 10.85 20.71
C GLY A 526 -24.67 10.58 22.18
N ASN A 527 -24.24 9.37 22.48
CA ASN A 527 -23.99 8.94 23.87
C ASN A 527 -22.66 9.48 24.40
N ASN A 528 -22.61 9.73 25.73
CA ASN A 528 -21.37 10.13 26.39
C ASN A 528 -20.31 9.03 26.33
N LEU A 529 -20.72 7.77 26.52
CA LEU A 529 -19.84 6.62 26.61
C LEU A 529 -20.46 5.41 25.88
N MET A 530 -19.68 4.79 25.02
CA MET A 530 -20.02 3.58 24.26
C MET A 530 -18.90 2.57 24.44
N LEU A 531 -19.22 1.36 24.94
CA LEU A 531 -18.24 0.31 25.21
C LEU A 531 -18.67 -0.99 24.58
N TYR A 532 -17.75 -1.68 23.90
CA TYR A 532 -17.99 -2.94 23.21
C TYR A 532 -16.85 -3.92 23.51
N GLY A 533 -17.15 -5.06 24.11
CA GLY A 533 -16.12 -6.07 24.45
C GLY A 533 -15.09 -5.58 25.50
N CYS A 534 -15.40 -4.54 26.27
CA CYS A 534 -14.49 -3.97 27.25
C CYS A 534 -14.61 -4.67 28.62
N SER A 535 -13.55 -4.61 29.45
CA SER A 535 -13.51 -5.14 30.82
C SER A 535 -12.81 -4.18 31.78
N ASP A 536 -13.01 -4.38 33.09
CA ASP A 536 -12.45 -3.55 34.16
C ASP A 536 -12.71 -2.05 33.99
N VAL A 537 -13.97 -1.69 33.83
CA VAL A 537 -14.39 -0.31 33.57
C VAL A 537 -14.89 0.35 34.85
N THR A 538 -14.35 1.52 35.16
CA THR A 538 -14.77 2.37 36.27
C THR A 538 -15.07 3.78 35.78
N VAL A 539 -16.26 4.29 36.13
CA VAL A 539 -16.67 5.67 35.83
C VAL A 539 -17.03 6.37 37.12
N ASP A 540 -16.33 7.43 37.49
CA ASP A 540 -16.47 8.18 38.75
C ASP A 540 -16.49 7.28 40.00
N GLY A 541 -15.72 6.19 39.99
CA GLY A 541 -15.59 5.20 41.04
C GLY A 541 -16.65 4.10 41.02
N GLU A 542 -17.59 4.11 40.08
CA GLU A 542 -18.58 3.06 39.89
C GLU A 542 -18.16 2.08 38.80
N TYR A 543 -18.27 0.78 39.08
CA TYR A 543 -17.99 -0.26 38.09
C TYR A 543 -19.10 -0.33 37.04
N ILE A 544 -18.68 -0.37 35.76
CA ILE A 544 -19.58 -0.47 34.61
C ILE A 544 -19.33 -1.78 33.87
N ASN A 545 -20.38 -2.47 33.46
CA ASN A 545 -20.26 -3.61 32.56
C ASN A 545 -19.96 -3.11 31.14
N GLY A 546 -18.69 -3.26 30.70
CA GLY A 546 -18.19 -2.76 29.45
C GLY A 546 -18.45 -3.66 28.23
N GLN A 547 -19.15 -4.79 28.37
CA GLN A 547 -19.35 -5.71 27.24
C GLN A 547 -20.24 -5.14 26.15
N ASN A 548 -21.24 -4.37 26.50
CA ASN A 548 -22.11 -3.64 25.58
C ASN A 548 -22.83 -2.53 26.33
N TYR A 549 -22.19 -1.40 26.48
CA TYR A 549 -22.69 -0.27 27.27
C TYR A 549 -22.85 0.98 26.41
N ASN A 550 -24.02 1.61 26.51
CA ASN A 550 -24.32 2.88 25.87
C ASN A 550 -24.95 3.81 26.90
N GLY A 551 -24.12 4.66 27.53
CA GLY A 551 -24.51 5.61 28.55
C GLY A 551 -24.65 7.04 28.05
N ARG A 552 -25.63 7.79 28.57
CA ARG A 552 -25.82 9.22 28.33
C ARG A 552 -25.23 10.04 29.45
#